data_1f2e2b8cdbd7a6655da0d2ae57205250
#
_entry.id   1f2e2b8cdbd7a6655da0d2ae57205250
#
_cell.length_a   1.000
_cell.length_b   1.000
_cell.length_c   1.000
_cell.angle_alpha   90.00
_cell.angle_beta   90.00
_cell.angle_gamma   90.00
#
_symmetry.space_group_name_H-M   'P 1'
#
loop_
_entity.id
_entity.type
_entity.pdbx_description
1 polymer ?
#
loop_
_entity_poly.entity_id
_entity_poly.type
_entity_poly.pdbx_seq_one_letter_code
_entity_poly.pdbx_strand_id
1 'polypeptide(L)'
;MSKNCKTDIAIIGAGIVGLAHALSAAKRGFSVKVFEREEKAIGASIRNFGMIWPIGQPFGKLYSRALNSRKIWIETAQSSDFFLDQVGSIILAYKEDEYQVMKEYCDLSKFKNSSAELLSIKQIFNLSPYVLSKGLIGGLWSPTEMIVDPREAIKKITILLKNKYGVEFNFGTTVSSVEPNLVVTSDGNKINTKKSIICSGADFESLFPQEYKKFHTTKSKLQMLRTITQPKNFKLGPALCSGFTLTHYDSFAECSSINSLKDRYKKEFPFAIENGIHIMISQNGLGEIILGDSHEYGLTFDPFNNEEINKFIVDQV
;
A
#
# COMPACT_ATOMS: atom_id res chain seq x y z
N MET A 1 33.21 -4.96 -27.82
CA MET A 1 32.09 -4.77 -28.78
C MET A 1 30.82 -4.59 -27.97
N SER A 2 30.30 -3.38 -27.88
CA SER A 2 29.04 -3.07 -27.15
C SER A 2 27.91 -3.79 -27.89
N LYS A 3 27.30 -4.80 -27.26
CA LYS A 3 26.05 -5.36 -27.75
C LYS A 3 25.05 -4.21 -27.85
N ASN A 4 24.56 -3.94 -29.05
CA ASN A 4 23.52 -2.94 -29.28
C ASN A 4 22.26 -3.39 -28.54
N CYS A 5 22.19 -3.04 -27.25
CA CYS A 5 21.14 -3.49 -26.34
C CYS A 5 19.91 -2.63 -26.61
N LYS A 6 18.92 -3.19 -27.32
CA LYS A 6 17.69 -2.49 -27.73
C LYS A 6 16.50 -3.06 -26.97
N THR A 7 15.59 -2.21 -26.53
CA THR A 7 14.31 -2.60 -25.94
C THR A 7 13.22 -1.60 -26.36
N ASP A 8 11.95 -1.99 -26.32
CA ASP A 8 10.88 -1.01 -26.55
C ASP A 8 10.69 -0.10 -25.34
N ILE A 9 10.74 -0.69 -24.13
CA ILE A 9 10.48 0.03 -22.90
C ILE A 9 11.58 -0.29 -21.87
N ALA A 10 12.22 0.74 -21.35
CA ALA A 10 13.12 0.68 -20.20
C ALA A 10 12.39 1.18 -18.95
N ILE A 11 12.42 0.42 -17.87
CA ILE A 11 11.77 0.77 -16.60
C ILE A 11 12.86 0.88 -15.53
N ILE A 12 12.90 2.00 -14.83
CA ILE A 12 13.86 2.30 -13.77
C ILE A 12 13.20 2.12 -12.42
N GLY A 13 13.55 1.05 -11.72
CA GLY A 13 13.00 0.59 -10.45
C GLY A 13 12.14 -0.66 -10.58
N ALA A 14 12.45 -1.69 -9.78
CA ALA A 14 11.72 -2.98 -9.70
C ALA A 14 10.74 -3.05 -8.51
N GLY A 15 10.33 -1.90 -7.97
CA GLY A 15 9.22 -1.81 -7.02
C GLY A 15 7.88 -2.09 -7.69
N ILE A 16 6.79 -2.13 -6.92
CA ILE A 16 5.45 -2.50 -7.43
C ILE A 16 4.99 -1.64 -8.61
N VAL A 17 5.33 -0.35 -8.63
CA VAL A 17 4.97 0.55 -9.73
C VAL A 17 5.69 0.14 -11.01
N GLY A 18 7.00 -0.12 -10.93
CA GLY A 18 7.79 -0.60 -12.07
C GLY A 18 7.32 -1.96 -12.57
N LEU A 19 7.05 -2.91 -11.67
CA LEU A 19 6.53 -4.24 -12.03
C LEU A 19 5.15 -4.17 -12.68
N ALA A 20 4.27 -3.28 -12.23
CA ALA A 20 2.95 -3.07 -12.83
C ALA A 20 3.06 -2.50 -14.25
N HIS A 21 3.99 -1.55 -14.50
CA HIS A 21 4.29 -1.06 -15.84
C HIS A 21 4.89 -2.15 -16.72
N ALA A 22 5.82 -2.94 -16.17
CA ALA A 22 6.41 -4.08 -16.90
C ALA A 22 5.36 -5.11 -17.32
N LEU A 23 4.44 -5.47 -16.40
CA LEU A 23 3.33 -6.38 -16.69
C LEU A 23 2.42 -5.81 -17.79
N SER A 24 2.04 -4.55 -17.66
CA SER A 24 1.17 -3.88 -18.62
C SER A 24 1.79 -3.78 -20.01
N ALA A 25 3.08 -3.48 -20.10
CA ALA A 25 3.82 -3.38 -21.36
C ALA A 25 4.01 -4.76 -21.99
N ALA A 26 4.47 -5.74 -21.22
CA ALA A 26 4.74 -7.08 -21.72
C ALA A 26 3.46 -7.80 -22.17
N LYS A 27 2.32 -7.64 -21.48
CA LYS A 27 1.01 -8.14 -21.93
C LYS A 27 0.57 -7.54 -23.29
N ARG A 28 1.12 -6.38 -23.68
CA ARG A 28 0.87 -5.74 -24.98
C ARG A 28 1.91 -6.09 -26.04
N GLY A 29 2.83 -7.01 -25.76
CA GLY A 29 3.84 -7.49 -26.69
C GLY A 29 5.09 -6.60 -26.84
N PHE A 30 5.27 -5.60 -25.95
CA PHE A 30 6.50 -4.81 -25.95
C PHE A 30 7.65 -5.58 -25.28
N SER A 31 8.85 -5.45 -25.86
CA SER A 31 10.07 -5.88 -25.16
C SER A 31 10.38 -4.92 -24.01
N VAL A 32 10.65 -5.47 -22.82
CA VAL A 32 10.82 -4.69 -21.59
C VAL A 32 12.11 -5.05 -20.89
N LYS A 33 12.89 -4.02 -20.48
CA LYS A 33 14.03 -4.14 -19.57
C LYS A 33 13.76 -3.34 -18.31
N VAL A 34 13.97 -3.97 -17.18
CA VAL A 34 13.84 -3.34 -15.86
C VAL A 34 15.24 -3.21 -15.24
N PHE A 35 15.55 -2.02 -14.73
CA PHE A 35 16.81 -1.72 -14.04
C PHE A 35 16.50 -1.45 -12.57
N GLU A 36 17.16 -2.16 -11.68
CA GLU A 36 17.07 -1.97 -10.23
C GLU A 36 18.47 -1.83 -9.65
N ARG A 37 18.71 -0.77 -8.90
CA ARG A 37 20.04 -0.48 -8.33
C ARG A 37 20.47 -1.48 -7.26
N GLU A 38 19.50 -2.03 -6.53
CA GLU A 38 19.75 -3.05 -5.51
C GLU A 38 19.71 -4.46 -6.12
N GLU A 39 20.24 -5.43 -5.42
CA GLU A 39 20.14 -6.85 -5.80
C GLU A 39 18.72 -7.39 -5.75
N LYS A 40 17.83 -6.71 -5.04
CA LYS A 40 16.39 -6.98 -4.93
C LYS A 40 15.67 -5.71 -4.54
N ALA A 41 14.39 -5.57 -4.86
CA ALA A 41 13.58 -4.45 -4.40
C ALA A 41 13.49 -4.43 -2.86
N ILE A 42 13.94 -3.34 -2.24
CA ILE A 42 13.98 -3.13 -0.78
C ILE A 42 13.22 -1.89 -0.32
N GLY A 43 12.63 -1.14 -1.23
CA GLY A 43 11.92 0.12 -0.96
C GLY A 43 10.53 -0.09 -0.34
N ALA A 44 9.68 0.93 -0.44
CA ALA A 44 8.34 0.95 0.16
C ALA A 44 7.46 -0.24 -0.24
N SER A 45 7.70 -0.83 -1.43
CA SER A 45 6.91 -1.95 -1.95
C SER A 45 6.96 -3.22 -1.11
N ILE A 46 7.96 -3.39 -0.23
CA ILE A 46 8.06 -4.54 0.67
C ILE A 46 7.92 -4.14 2.16
N ARG A 47 7.69 -2.86 2.44
CA ARG A 47 7.64 -2.28 3.78
C ARG A 47 6.30 -1.62 4.03
N ASN A 48 5.24 -2.42 4.02
CA ASN A 48 3.86 -1.97 4.21
C ASN A 48 2.99 -3.11 4.75
N PHE A 49 1.72 -2.85 5.04
CA PHE A 49 0.76 -3.83 5.59
C PHE A 49 0.43 -4.99 4.64
N GLY A 50 0.76 -4.88 3.36
CA GLY A 50 0.28 -5.82 2.35
C GLY A 50 -1.20 -5.67 2.02
N MET A 51 -1.84 -4.58 2.44
CA MET A 51 -3.26 -4.33 2.18
C MET A 51 -3.48 -3.78 0.77
N ILE A 52 -4.33 -4.44 -0.01
CA ILE A 52 -4.93 -3.87 -1.21
C ILE A 52 -6.24 -3.23 -0.76
N TRP A 53 -6.32 -1.89 -0.82
CA TRP A 53 -7.17 -1.06 0.01
C TRP A 53 -8.17 -0.17 -0.77
N PRO A 54 -9.18 -0.76 -1.47
CA PRO A 54 -10.16 0.02 -2.23
C PRO A 54 -10.98 1.00 -1.40
N ILE A 55 -11.40 0.62 -0.17
CA ILE A 55 -12.23 1.47 0.70
C ILE A 55 -11.57 2.81 1.03
N GLY A 56 -10.23 2.91 1.01
CA GLY A 56 -9.50 4.16 1.23
C GLY A 56 -9.60 5.17 0.07
N GLN A 57 -10.20 4.79 -1.07
CA GLN A 57 -10.28 5.64 -2.24
C GLN A 57 -11.63 6.35 -2.34
N PRO A 58 -11.65 7.67 -2.61
CA PRO A 58 -12.88 8.39 -2.87
C PRO A 58 -13.71 7.76 -3.97
N PHE A 59 -15.02 7.75 -3.80
CA PHE A 59 -15.95 7.20 -4.79
C PHE A 59 -15.75 7.80 -6.19
N GLY A 60 -16.12 7.04 -7.21
CA GLY A 60 -15.99 7.42 -8.61
C GLY A 60 -14.72 6.87 -9.26
N LYS A 61 -13.93 7.73 -9.91
CA LYS A 61 -12.80 7.32 -10.77
C LYS A 61 -11.68 6.62 -9.99
N LEU A 62 -11.36 7.09 -8.78
CA LEU A 62 -10.28 6.50 -7.97
C LEU A 62 -10.70 5.15 -7.40
N TYR A 63 -11.91 5.03 -6.85
CA TYR A 63 -12.45 3.77 -6.38
C TYR A 63 -12.55 2.72 -7.49
N SER A 64 -13.08 3.11 -8.67
CA SER A 64 -13.15 2.22 -9.84
C SER A 64 -11.76 1.74 -10.28
N ARG A 65 -10.75 2.60 -10.23
CA ARG A 65 -9.35 2.24 -10.52
C ARG A 65 -8.80 1.27 -9.48
N ALA A 66 -9.11 1.47 -8.20
CA ALA A 66 -8.70 0.55 -7.13
C ALA A 66 -9.31 -0.84 -7.31
N LEU A 67 -10.60 -0.93 -7.68
CA LEU A 67 -11.25 -2.20 -7.98
C LEU A 67 -10.66 -2.90 -9.21
N ASN A 68 -10.26 -2.14 -10.24
CA ASN A 68 -9.55 -2.70 -11.38
C ASN A 68 -8.15 -3.20 -10.99
N SER A 69 -7.43 -2.46 -10.16
CA SER A 69 -6.15 -2.89 -9.60
C SER A 69 -6.31 -4.19 -8.79
N ARG A 70 -7.38 -4.29 -7.98
CA ARG A 70 -7.73 -5.50 -7.22
C ARG A 70 -7.85 -6.73 -8.13
N LYS A 71 -8.52 -6.61 -9.28
CA LYS A 71 -8.64 -7.70 -10.26
C LYS A 71 -7.27 -8.14 -10.79
N ILE A 72 -6.41 -7.17 -11.11
CA ILE A 72 -5.04 -7.46 -11.60
C ILE A 72 -4.23 -8.19 -10.53
N TRP A 73 -4.37 -7.82 -9.25
CA TRP A 73 -3.72 -8.50 -8.14
C TRP A 73 -4.15 -9.97 -8.06
N ILE A 74 -5.47 -10.26 -8.14
CA ILE A 74 -6.01 -11.63 -8.11
C ILE A 74 -5.46 -12.46 -9.28
N GLU A 75 -5.56 -11.96 -10.51
CA GLU A 75 -5.03 -12.63 -11.70
C GLU A 75 -3.52 -12.91 -11.60
N THR A 76 -2.78 -11.94 -11.04
CA THR A 76 -1.34 -12.05 -10.89
C THR A 76 -0.96 -13.05 -9.81
N ALA A 77 -1.66 -13.07 -8.68
CA ALA A 77 -1.45 -14.04 -7.61
C ALA A 77 -1.71 -15.47 -8.10
N GLN A 78 -2.81 -15.70 -8.81
CA GLN A 78 -3.12 -17.01 -9.42
C GLN A 78 -2.05 -17.47 -10.43
N SER A 79 -1.42 -16.53 -11.14
CA SER A 79 -0.38 -16.84 -12.12
C SER A 79 1.01 -17.00 -11.53
N SER A 80 1.26 -16.51 -10.32
CA SER A 80 2.59 -16.44 -9.68
C SER A 80 2.70 -17.26 -8.42
N ASP A 81 1.56 -17.77 -7.90
CA ASP A 81 1.47 -18.58 -6.68
C ASP A 81 2.12 -17.87 -5.47
N PHE A 82 1.64 -16.67 -5.14
CA PHE A 82 1.96 -15.98 -3.89
C PHE A 82 0.72 -15.82 -3.02
N PHE A 83 0.94 -15.65 -1.73
CA PHE A 83 -0.13 -15.46 -0.75
C PHE A 83 -0.97 -14.23 -1.09
N LEU A 84 -2.27 -14.45 -1.30
CA LEU A 84 -3.29 -13.43 -1.41
C LEU A 84 -4.55 -13.94 -0.72
N ASP A 85 -5.05 -13.19 0.26
CA ASP A 85 -6.27 -13.53 0.99
C ASP A 85 -7.31 -12.41 0.85
N GLN A 86 -8.54 -12.78 0.48
CA GLN A 86 -9.66 -11.87 0.25
C GLN A 86 -10.50 -11.77 1.53
N VAL A 87 -9.92 -11.23 2.56
CA VAL A 87 -10.47 -11.22 3.93
C VAL A 87 -11.37 -10.04 4.24
N GLY A 88 -11.40 -9.01 3.37
CA GLY A 88 -12.10 -7.76 3.66
C GLY A 88 -11.44 -6.95 4.78
N SER A 89 -12.17 -5.95 5.27
CA SER A 89 -11.72 -5.12 6.40
C SER A 89 -12.87 -4.70 7.31
N ILE A 90 -12.55 -4.45 8.58
CA ILE A 90 -13.49 -3.86 9.54
C ILE A 90 -12.85 -2.63 10.15
N ILE A 91 -13.49 -1.47 10.02
CA ILE A 91 -13.16 -0.30 10.82
C ILE A 91 -14.03 -0.35 12.07
N LEU A 92 -13.41 -0.38 13.26
CA LEU A 92 -14.09 -0.55 14.54
C LEU A 92 -14.49 0.80 15.12
N ALA A 93 -15.68 0.89 15.69
CA ALA A 93 -16.19 2.07 16.38
C ALA A 93 -16.33 1.81 17.90
N TYR A 94 -15.66 2.64 18.69
CA TYR A 94 -15.75 2.65 20.14
C TYR A 94 -16.42 3.92 20.69
N LYS A 95 -16.80 4.86 19.81
CA LYS A 95 -17.50 6.10 20.13
C LYS A 95 -18.62 6.34 19.12
N GLU A 96 -19.69 7.00 19.57
CA GLU A 96 -20.88 7.26 18.74
C GLU A 96 -20.58 8.13 17.51
N ASP A 97 -19.67 9.08 17.60
CA ASP A 97 -19.30 9.93 16.48
C ASP A 97 -18.52 9.17 15.38
N GLU A 98 -17.68 8.18 15.76
CA GLU A 98 -17.06 7.24 14.81
C GLU A 98 -18.12 6.43 14.08
N TYR A 99 -19.07 5.87 14.84
CA TYR A 99 -20.16 5.07 14.29
C TYR A 99 -21.09 5.90 13.42
N GLN A 100 -21.30 7.18 13.77
CA GLN A 100 -22.09 8.10 12.95
C GLN A 100 -21.44 8.33 11.57
N VAL A 101 -20.13 8.57 11.50
CA VAL A 101 -19.40 8.67 10.23
C VAL A 101 -19.54 7.39 9.40
N MET A 102 -19.48 6.22 10.04
CA MET A 102 -19.69 4.93 9.36
C MET A 102 -21.09 4.76 8.79
N LYS A 103 -22.13 5.22 9.50
CA LYS A 103 -23.52 5.24 8.98
C LYS A 103 -23.61 6.12 7.72
N GLU A 104 -23.10 7.33 7.79
CA GLU A 104 -23.10 8.27 6.67
C GLU A 104 -22.36 7.68 5.46
N TYR A 105 -21.20 7.06 5.69
CA TYR A 105 -20.45 6.39 4.63
C TYR A 105 -21.24 5.23 4.01
N CYS A 106 -21.94 4.42 4.80
CA CYS A 106 -22.79 3.35 4.28
C CYS A 106 -23.93 3.87 3.42
N ASP A 107 -24.54 4.99 3.79
CA ASP A 107 -25.60 5.60 2.98
C ASP A 107 -25.04 6.16 1.66
N LEU A 108 -23.90 6.83 1.68
CA LEU A 108 -23.18 7.24 0.47
C LEU A 108 -22.80 6.02 -0.39
N SER A 109 -22.32 4.96 0.22
CA SER A 109 -21.92 3.69 -0.40
C SER A 109 -23.05 3.04 -1.21
N LYS A 110 -24.26 2.98 -0.66
CA LYS A 110 -25.45 2.45 -1.36
C LYS A 110 -25.74 3.24 -2.64
N PHE A 111 -25.68 4.56 -2.58
CA PHE A 111 -25.84 5.44 -3.74
C PHE A 111 -24.75 5.23 -4.82
N LYS A 112 -23.54 4.86 -4.40
CA LYS A 112 -22.38 4.70 -5.28
C LYS A 112 -22.11 3.23 -5.69
N ASN A 113 -23.07 2.31 -5.41
CA ASN A 113 -22.95 0.87 -5.69
C ASN A 113 -21.70 0.22 -5.09
N SER A 114 -21.35 0.59 -3.86
CA SER A 114 -20.33 -0.08 -3.07
C SER A 114 -21.00 -1.08 -2.11
N SER A 115 -20.25 -2.09 -1.67
CA SER A 115 -20.74 -3.19 -0.81
C SER A 115 -20.37 -3.02 0.67
N ALA A 116 -20.07 -1.80 1.11
CA ALA A 116 -19.80 -1.53 2.52
C ALA A 116 -21.08 -1.59 3.35
N GLU A 117 -21.00 -2.18 4.55
CA GLU A 117 -22.12 -2.33 5.46
C GLU A 117 -21.73 -2.18 6.92
N LEU A 118 -22.71 -1.84 7.77
CA LEU A 118 -22.48 -1.80 9.22
C LEU A 118 -22.61 -3.20 9.81
N LEU A 119 -21.69 -3.53 10.71
CA LEU A 119 -21.74 -4.76 11.48
C LEU A 119 -22.12 -4.50 12.93
N SER A 120 -22.98 -5.37 13.44
CA SER A 120 -23.22 -5.50 14.87
C SER A 120 -22.01 -6.14 15.58
N ILE A 121 -21.93 -5.95 16.89
CA ILE A 121 -20.87 -6.54 17.73
C ILE A 121 -20.80 -8.07 17.54
N LYS A 122 -21.94 -8.76 17.47
CA LYS A 122 -21.99 -10.21 17.24
C LYS A 122 -21.39 -10.62 15.90
N GLN A 123 -21.66 -9.87 14.85
CA GLN A 123 -21.08 -10.13 13.50
C GLN A 123 -19.57 -9.89 13.49
N ILE A 124 -19.10 -8.84 14.18
CA ILE A 124 -17.66 -8.56 14.31
C ILE A 124 -16.96 -9.75 14.99
N PHE A 125 -17.47 -10.24 16.13
CA PHE A 125 -16.86 -11.39 16.82
C PHE A 125 -16.89 -12.69 16.02
N ASN A 126 -17.90 -12.89 15.16
CA ASN A 126 -17.90 -14.03 14.26
C ASN A 126 -16.80 -13.98 13.20
N LEU A 127 -16.40 -12.78 12.76
CA LEU A 127 -15.36 -12.57 11.77
C LEU A 127 -13.96 -12.47 12.41
N SER A 128 -13.86 -11.83 13.56
CA SER A 128 -12.61 -11.66 14.32
C SER A 128 -12.87 -11.73 15.82
N PRO A 129 -12.67 -12.89 16.47
CA PRO A 129 -12.97 -13.09 17.89
C PRO A 129 -11.99 -12.39 18.83
N TYR A 130 -10.91 -11.79 18.30
CA TYR A 130 -9.84 -11.14 19.08
C TYR A 130 -10.06 -9.65 19.28
N VAL A 131 -11.15 -9.08 18.76
CA VAL A 131 -11.50 -7.67 18.96
C VAL A 131 -11.87 -7.41 20.42
N LEU A 132 -11.40 -6.31 20.99
CA LEU A 132 -11.77 -5.91 22.36
C LEU A 132 -13.25 -5.56 22.43
N SER A 133 -13.97 -6.24 23.34
CA SER A 133 -15.42 -6.04 23.51
C SER A 133 -15.79 -4.78 24.28
N LYS A 134 -14.92 -4.36 25.22
CA LYS A 134 -15.21 -3.23 26.11
C LYS A 134 -15.33 -1.91 25.35
N GLY A 135 -16.52 -1.35 25.33
CA GLY A 135 -16.80 -0.09 24.67
C GLY A 135 -17.04 -0.20 23.15
N LEU A 136 -16.96 -1.39 22.55
CA LEU A 136 -17.25 -1.59 21.13
C LEU A 136 -18.73 -1.31 20.87
N ILE A 137 -19.02 -0.49 19.87
CA ILE A 137 -20.39 -0.11 19.44
C ILE A 137 -20.80 -0.87 18.18
N GLY A 138 -19.87 -1.03 17.24
CA GLY A 138 -20.08 -1.67 15.96
C GLY A 138 -18.88 -1.48 15.05
N GLY A 139 -19.05 -1.68 13.75
CA GLY A 139 -17.99 -1.47 12.78
C GLY A 139 -18.50 -1.31 11.37
N LEU A 140 -17.64 -0.80 10.50
CA LEU A 140 -17.85 -0.69 9.07
C LEU A 140 -17.11 -1.82 8.37
N TRP A 141 -17.84 -2.70 7.73
CA TRP A 141 -17.32 -3.81 6.92
C TRP A 141 -17.17 -3.40 5.47
N SER A 142 -16.05 -3.77 4.87
CA SER A 142 -15.89 -3.78 3.43
C SER A 142 -15.33 -5.12 2.97
N PRO A 143 -15.98 -5.80 2.00
CA PRO A 143 -15.55 -7.09 1.48
C PRO A 143 -14.48 -6.96 0.39
N THR A 144 -14.09 -5.75 0.00
CA THR A 144 -13.25 -5.54 -1.18
C THR A 144 -11.75 -5.62 -0.89
N GLU A 145 -11.36 -5.52 0.36
CA GLU A 145 -9.96 -5.50 0.76
C GLU A 145 -9.34 -6.91 0.72
N MET A 146 -8.04 -6.93 0.49
CA MET A 146 -7.26 -8.16 0.41
C MET A 146 -5.92 -7.95 1.10
N ILE A 147 -5.31 -9.05 1.50
CA ILE A 147 -3.96 -9.08 2.09
C ILE A 147 -3.03 -9.88 1.18
N VAL A 148 -1.83 -9.36 0.97
CA VAL A 148 -0.69 -10.08 0.36
C VAL A 148 0.50 -10.04 1.32
N ASP A 149 1.47 -10.95 1.17
CA ASP A 149 2.80 -10.69 1.73
C ASP A 149 3.61 -9.89 0.69
N PRO A 150 3.90 -8.61 0.94
CA PRO A 150 4.59 -7.77 -0.04
C PRO A 150 5.97 -8.29 -0.41
N ARG A 151 6.67 -8.94 0.52
CA ARG A 151 8.03 -9.49 0.32
C ARG A 151 7.99 -10.67 -0.64
N GLU A 152 6.96 -11.51 -0.52
CA GLU A 152 6.73 -12.63 -1.42
C GLU A 152 6.19 -12.15 -2.77
N ALA A 153 5.17 -11.31 -2.77
CA ALA A 153 4.50 -10.84 -3.98
C ALA A 153 5.48 -10.17 -4.95
N ILE A 154 6.32 -9.24 -4.49
CA ILE A 154 7.31 -8.55 -5.34
C ILE A 154 8.27 -9.55 -5.99
N LYS A 155 8.78 -10.51 -5.21
CA LYS A 155 9.68 -11.57 -5.73
C LYS A 155 8.98 -12.45 -6.76
N LYS A 156 7.78 -12.92 -6.47
CA LYS A 156 7.02 -13.84 -7.35
C LYS A 156 6.57 -13.16 -8.64
N ILE A 157 6.14 -11.88 -8.58
CA ILE A 157 5.80 -11.10 -9.77
C ILE A 157 7.03 -10.92 -10.66
N THR A 158 8.20 -10.65 -10.09
CA THR A 158 9.45 -10.57 -10.87
C THR A 158 9.74 -11.87 -11.62
N ILE A 159 9.59 -13.01 -10.95
CA ILE A 159 9.78 -14.35 -11.54
C ILE A 159 8.75 -14.58 -12.67
N LEU A 160 7.49 -14.26 -12.44
CA LEU A 160 6.42 -14.37 -13.45
C LEU A 160 6.76 -13.55 -14.71
N LEU A 161 7.15 -12.29 -14.52
CA LEU A 161 7.49 -11.38 -15.62
C LEU A 161 8.67 -11.90 -16.43
N LYS A 162 9.70 -12.40 -15.77
CA LYS A 162 10.86 -12.99 -16.42
C LYS A 162 10.50 -14.25 -17.20
N ASN A 163 9.81 -15.20 -16.58
CA ASN A 163 9.62 -16.54 -17.13
C ASN A 163 8.48 -16.61 -18.16
N LYS A 164 7.36 -15.91 -17.90
CA LYS A 164 6.18 -15.98 -18.76
C LYS A 164 6.17 -14.90 -19.83
N TYR A 165 6.70 -13.71 -19.53
CA TYR A 165 6.59 -12.55 -20.41
C TYR A 165 7.93 -12.10 -21.00
N GLY A 166 9.04 -12.77 -20.70
CA GLY A 166 10.35 -12.47 -21.25
C GLY A 166 10.92 -11.11 -20.85
N VAL A 167 10.44 -10.54 -19.74
CA VAL A 167 10.99 -9.28 -19.21
C VAL A 167 12.42 -9.50 -18.73
N GLU A 168 13.34 -8.68 -19.19
CA GLU A 168 14.73 -8.71 -18.75
C GLU A 168 14.91 -7.84 -17.49
N PHE A 169 15.50 -8.41 -16.45
CA PHE A 169 15.81 -7.71 -15.20
C PHE A 169 17.32 -7.55 -15.03
N ASN A 170 17.74 -6.32 -14.75
CA ASN A 170 19.11 -5.94 -14.45
C ASN A 170 19.16 -5.41 -13.01
N PHE A 171 19.34 -6.33 -12.07
CA PHE A 171 19.55 -6.00 -10.64
C PHE A 171 21.00 -5.58 -10.40
N GLY A 172 21.26 -4.85 -9.30
CA GLY A 172 22.56 -4.27 -9.02
C GLY A 172 23.01 -3.23 -10.06
N THR A 173 22.05 -2.64 -10.80
CA THR A 173 22.33 -1.76 -11.93
C THR A 173 21.70 -0.39 -11.73
N THR A 174 22.52 0.60 -11.43
CA THR A 174 22.08 1.99 -11.28
C THR A 174 22.01 2.67 -12.64
N VAL A 175 20.88 3.31 -12.95
CA VAL A 175 20.75 4.19 -14.11
C VAL A 175 21.21 5.59 -13.71
N SER A 176 22.19 6.12 -14.45
CA SER A 176 22.80 7.43 -14.20
C SER A 176 22.17 8.56 -15.03
N SER A 177 21.68 8.26 -16.25
CA SER A 177 20.93 9.22 -17.05
C SER A 177 19.88 8.56 -17.93
N VAL A 178 18.88 9.35 -18.27
CA VAL A 178 17.82 8.99 -19.22
C VAL A 178 17.65 10.15 -20.20
N GLU A 179 17.85 9.85 -21.46
CA GLU A 179 17.72 10.79 -22.57
C GLU A 179 16.67 10.26 -23.58
N PRO A 180 16.25 11.05 -24.56
CA PRO A 180 15.37 10.56 -25.62
C PRO A 180 15.97 9.33 -26.31
N ASN A 181 15.28 8.21 -26.24
CA ASN A 181 15.65 6.92 -26.81
C ASN A 181 16.94 6.27 -26.22
N LEU A 182 17.44 6.72 -25.07
CA LEU A 182 18.66 6.23 -24.48
C LEU A 182 18.57 6.18 -22.94
N VAL A 183 19.00 5.07 -22.38
CA VAL A 183 19.26 4.91 -20.94
C VAL A 183 20.75 4.61 -20.76
N VAL A 184 21.42 5.28 -19.82
CA VAL A 184 22.82 5.07 -19.49
C VAL A 184 22.91 4.58 -18.04
N THR A 185 23.64 3.51 -17.82
CA THR A 185 23.92 2.96 -16.50
C THR A 185 25.21 3.54 -15.91
N SER A 186 25.39 3.45 -14.61
CA SER A 186 26.56 4.02 -13.91
C SER A 186 27.89 3.38 -14.31
N ASP A 187 27.88 2.16 -14.84
CA ASP A 187 29.03 1.47 -15.42
C ASP A 187 29.29 1.83 -16.90
N GLY A 188 28.54 2.80 -17.44
CA GLY A 188 28.73 3.33 -18.78
C GLY A 188 28.02 2.56 -19.91
N ASN A 189 27.24 1.51 -19.60
CA ASN A 189 26.47 0.80 -20.61
C ASN A 189 25.35 1.69 -21.18
N LYS A 190 25.15 1.61 -22.49
CA LYS A 190 24.14 2.37 -23.23
C LYS A 190 23.06 1.44 -23.77
N ILE A 191 21.80 1.73 -23.42
CA ILE A 191 20.64 0.94 -23.80
C ILE A 191 19.69 1.80 -24.64
N ASN A 192 19.54 1.43 -25.91
CA ASN A 192 18.60 2.09 -26.80
C ASN A 192 17.16 1.64 -26.45
N THR A 193 16.26 2.57 -26.26
CA THR A 193 14.85 2.30 -25.90
C THR A 193 13.92 3.27 -26.60
N LYS A 194 12.71 2.84 -26.91
CA LYS A 194 11.70 3.76 -27.48
C LYS A 194 11.06 4.65 -26.41
N LYS A 195 10.92 4.12 -25.18
CA LYS A 195 10.37 4.86 -24.02
C LYS A 195 11.05 4.42 -22.74
N SER A 196 11.21 5.38 -21.83
CA SER A 196 11.68 5.14 -20.48
C SER A 196 10.61 5.50 -19.47
N ILE A 197 10.44 4.70 -18.41
CA ILE A 197 9.48 4.94 -17.32
C ILE A 197 10.27 4.96 -16.02
N ILE A 198 10.23 6.10 -15.34
CA ILE A 198 10.95 6.30 -14.07
C ILE A 198 10.03 5.89 -12.93
N CYS A 199 10.43 4.86 -12.18
CA CYS A 199 9.74 4.30 -11.03
C CYS A 199 10.68 4.20 -9.82
N SER A 200 11.44 5.27 -9.58
CA SER A 200 12.56 5.32 -8.61
C SER A 200 12.12 5.35 -7.13
N GLY A 201 10.82 5.22 -6.85
CA GLY A 201 10.29 5.21 -5.49
C GLY A 201 10.50 6.53 -4.76
N ALA A 202 11.19 6.50 -3.61
CA ALA A 202 11.48 7.70 -2.82
C ALA A 202 12.76 8.44 -3.25
N ASP A 203 13.37 8.04 -4.35
CA ASP A 203 14.54 8.74 -4.93
C ASP A 203 14.05 9.82 -5.90
N PHE A 204 14.00 11.05 -5.42
CA PHE A 204 13.61 12.24 -6.19
C PHE A 204 14.81 13.05 -6.64
N GLU A 205 16.00 12.66 -6.22
CA GLU A 205 17.23 13.41 -6.37
C GLU A 205 18.08 12.95 -7.55
N SER A 206 18.08 11.65 -7.88
CA SER A 206 19.01 11.07 -8.87
C SER A 206 18.59 11.35 -10.31
N LEU A 207 17.31 11.13 -10.64
CA LEU A 207 16.78 11.31 -11.99
C LEU A 207 15.70 12.37 -12.01
N PHE A 208 15.83 13.37 -12.87
CA PHE A 208 14.84 14.44 -13.07
C PHE A 208 14.45 15.22 -11.79
N PRO A 209 15.39 15.63 -10.92
CA PRO A 209 15.05 16.29 -9.66
C PRO A 209 14.24 17.58 -9.86
N GLN A 210 14.44 18.29 -10.97
CA GLN A 210 13.70 19.52 -11.25
C GLN A 210 12.23 19.23 -11.57
N GLU A 211 11.91 18.09 -12.15
CA GLU A 211 10.52 17.70 -12.39
C GLU A 211 9.80 17.35 -11.09
N TYR A 212 10.44 16.60 -10.19
CA TYR A 212 9.87 16.29 -8.87
C TYR A 212 9.62 17.55 -8.02
N LYS A 213 10.54 18.53 -8.08
CA LYS A 213 10.38 19.81 -7.36
C LYS A 213 9.14 20.58 -7.77
N LYS A 214 8.71 20.53 -9.05
CA LYS A 214 7.49 21.19 -9.52
C LYS A 214 6.21 20.69 -8.84
N PHE A 215 6.20 19.45 -8.36
CA PHE A 215 5.05 18.81 -7.72
C PHE A 215 5.11 18.85 -6.21
N HIS A 216 6.08 19.55 -5.59
CA HIS A 216 6.27 19.59 -4.14
C HIS A 216 6.28 18.20 -3.49
N THR A 217 6.86 17.22 -4.19
CA THR A 217 6.90 15.82 -3.74
C THR A 217 7.70 15.71 -2.45
N THR A 218 7.17 14.99 -1.49
CA THR A 218 7.84 14.70 -0.22
C THR A 218 7.86 13.19 0.04
N LYS A 219 8.69 12.78 0.99
CA LYS A 219 8.75 11.39 1.48
C LYS A 219 7.86 11.26 2.71
N SER A 220 7.37 10.05 2.96
CA SER A 220 6.74 9.69 4.22
C SER A 220 7.54 8.57 4.88
N LYS A 221 8.03 8.81 6.10
CA LYS A 221 8.58 7.78 6.97
C LYS A 221 7.44 7.21 7.80
N LEU A 222 7.23 5.89 7.67
CA LEU A 222 6.22 5.17 8.42
C LEU A 222 6.91 4.32 9.48
N GLN A 223 6.40 4.37 10.69
CA GLN A 223 6.84 3.52 11.78
C GLN A 223 5.76 2.47 12.02
N MET A 224 6.13 1.21 11.76
CA MET A 224 5.24 0.04 11.79
C MET A 224 5.85 -1.05 12.65
N LEU A 225 5.03 -1.90 13.23
CA LEU A 225 5.42 -3.02 14.04
C LEU A 225 5.05 -4.35 13.36
N ARG A 226 5.84 -5.37 13.63
CA ARG A 226 5.59 -6.73 13.17
C ARG A 226 5.86 -7.71 14.30
N THR A 227 4.90 -8.60 14.53
CA THR A 227 5.06 -9.67 15.50
C THR A 227 5.87 -10.84 14.94
N ILE A 228 6.27 -11.76 15.81
CA ILE A 228 6.63 -13.10 15.40
C ILE A 228 5.41 -13.84 14.82
N THR A 229 5.65 -14.94 14.12
CA THR A 229 4.58 -15.85 13.66
C THR A 229 3.69 -16.27 14.82
N GLN A 230 2.39 -16.07 14.67
CA GLN A 230 1.39 -16.47 15.65
C GLN A 230 1.11 -17.98 15.60
N PRO A 231 0.54 -18.57 16.66
CA PRO A 231 0.14 -19.98 16.65
C PRO A 231 -0.78 -20.30 15.45
N LYS A 232 -0.67 -21.52 14.91
CA LYS A 232 -1.40 -21.94 13.69
C LYS A 232 -2.92 -21.78 13.76
N ASN A 233 -3.49 -21.86 14.96
CA ASN A 233 -4.93 -21.68 15.22
C ASN A 233 -5.34 -20.22 15.40
N PHE A 234 -4.39 -19.29 15.48
CA PHE A 234 -4.68 -17.86 15.53
C PHE A 234 -4.91 -17.35 14.11
N LYS A 235 -6.11 -16.86 13.86
CA LYS A 235 -6.47 -16.17 12.61
C LYS A 235 -7.16 -14.86 12.93
N LEU A 236 -6.53 -13.76 12.56
CA LEU A 236 -7.11 -12.43 12.75
C LEU A 236 -8.46 -12.29 12.02
N GLY A 237 -8.57 -12.92 10.83
CA GLY A 237 -9.68 -12.74 9.92
C GLY A 237 -9.48 -11.50 9.04
N PRO A 238 -10.48 -10.60 8.99
CA PRO A 238 -10.37 -9.35 8.24
C PRO A 238 -9.22 -8.46 8.72
N ALA A 239 -8.77 -7.55 7.86
CA ALA A 239 -7.97 -6.42 8.33
C ALA A 239 -8.78 -5.59 9.33
N LEU A 240 -8.20 -5.27 10.48
CA LEU A 240 -8.85 -4.46 11.51
C LEU A 240 -8.28 -3.04 11.50
N CYS A 241 -9.14 -2.06 11.68
CA CYS A 241 -8.76 -0.65 11.71
C CYS A 241 -9.47 0.07 12.83
N SER A 242 -8.79 1.04 13.44
CA SER A 242 -9.41 1.94 14.43
C SER A 242 -10.20 3.06 13.75
N GLY A 243 -10.98 3.80 14.55
CA GLY A 243 -11.70 5.00 14.10
C GLY A 243 -10.80 6.09 13.51
N PHE A 244 -9.52 6.15 13.87
CA PHE A 244 -8.56 7.09 13.25
C PHE A 244 -8.48 6.94 11.73
N THR A 245 -8.70 5.74 11.21
CA THR A 245 -8.73 5.44 9.77
C THR A 245 -9.78 6.27 9.02
N LEU A 246 -10.91 6.59 9.67
CA LEU A 246 -11.98 7.44 9.08
C LEU A 246 -11.49 8.86 8.77
N THR A 247 -10.58 9.40 9.57
CA THR A 247 -10.06 10.76 9.39
C THR A 247 -8.80 10.82 8.52
N HIS A 248 -8.20 9.66 8.25
CA HIS A 248 -6.98 9.54 7.47
C HIS A 248 -7.26 9.49 5.95
N TYR A 249 -8.29 8.76 5.52
CA TYR A 249 -8.60 8.57 4.11
C TYR A 249 -9.66 9.53 3.59
N ASP A 250 -9.41 10.11 2.40
CA ASP A 250 -10.33 11.02 1.73
C ASP A 250 -11.66 10.35 1.29
N SER A 251 -11.74 9.03 1.32
CA SER A 251 -12.98 8.31 1.03
C SER A 251 -14.13 8.68 1.98
N PHE A 252 -13.81 9.15 3.20
CA PHE A 252 -14.78 9.58 4.20
C PHE A 252 -15.02 11.10 4.20
N ALA A 253 -14.37 11.86 3.31
CA ALA A 253 -14.44 13.31 3.31
C ALA A 253 -15.84 13.87 2.99
N GLU A 254 -16.69 13.09 2.29
CA GLU A 254 -18.07 13.47 1.99
C GLU A 254 -19.05 13.24 3.18
N CYS A 255 -18.61 12.59 4.27
CA CYS A 255 -19.43 12.36 5.46
C CYS A 255 -19.58 13.68 6.23
N SER A 256 -20.84 14.05 6.56
CA SER A 256 -21.13 15.35 7.19
C SER A 256 -20.52 15.50 8.60
N SER A 257 -20.42 14.40 9.35
CA SER A 257 -19.87 14.36 10.72
C SER A 257 -18.34 14.29 10.78
N ILE A 258 -17.63 14.18 9.63
CA ILE A 258 -16.19 13.93 9.61
C ILE A 258 -15.37 15.04 10.29
N ASN A 259 -15.78 16.30 10.14
CA ASN A 259 -15.06 17.44 10.73
C ASN A 259 -15.20 17.45 12.27
N SER A 260 -16.38 17.13 12.79
CA SER A 260 -16.59 17.00 14.24
C SER A 260 -15.72 15.89 14.84
N LEU A 261 -15.60 14.76 14.14
CA LEU A 261 -14.72 13.67 14.55
C LEU A 261 -13.25 14.09 14.54
N LYS A 262 -12.80 14.80 13.49
CA LYS A 262 -11.43 15.36 13.43
C LYS A 262 -11.13 16.31 14.58
N ASP A 263 -12.09 17.16 14.96
CA ASP A 263 -11.92 18.12 16.05
C ASP A 263 -11.86 17.42 17.41
N ARG A 264 -12.65 16.37 17.63
CA ARG A 264 -12.52 15.53 18.83
C ARG A 264 -11.13 14.88 18.90
N TYR A 265 -10.67 14.25 17.82
CA TYR A 265 -9.36 13.61 17.82
C TYR A 265 -8.21 14.59 18.08
N LYS A 266 -8.24 15.78 17.50
CA LYS A 266 -7.25 16.83 17.82
C LYS A 266 -7.22 17.17 19.31
N LYS A 267 -8.37 17.17 19.98
CA LYS A 267 -8.49 17.48 21.38
C LYS A 267 -8.08 16.32 22.29
N GLU A 268 -8.53 15.10 21.98
CA GLU A 268 -8.35 13.93 22.85
C GLU A 268 -7.03 13.20 22.59
N PHE A 269 -6.53 13.23 21.35
CA PHE A 269 -5.35 12.48 20.91
C PHE A 269 -4.35 13.37 20.15
N PRO A 270 -3.91 14.50 20.72
CA PRO A 270 -3.00 15.42 20.04
C PRO A 270 -1.72 14.73 19.56
N PHE A 271 -1.15 13.83 20.36
CA PHE A 271 0.04 13.04 20.00
C PHE A 271 -0.18 12.19 18.75
N ALA A 272 -1.33 11.51 18.63
CA ALA A 272 -1.62 10.69 17.46
C ALA A 272 -1.78 11.56 16.20
N ILE A 273 -2.45 12.71 16.33
CA ILE A 273 -2.65 13.63 15.18
C ILE A 273 -1.32 14.25 14.74
N GLU A 274 -0.48 14.68 15.67
CA GLU A 274 0.84 15.26 15.38
C GLU A 274 1.77 14.29 14.67
N ASN A 275 1.72 13.00 15.04
CA ASN A 275 2.54 11.94 14.46
C ASN A 275 1.84 11.21 13.30
N GLY A 276 0.67 11.68 12.85
CA GLY A 276 -0.10 11.07 11.77
C GLY A 276 -0.44 9.59 12.01
N ILE A 277 -0.73 9.23 13.28
CA ILE A 277 -0.98 7.83 13.65
C ILE A 277 -2.42 7.45 13.31
N HIS A 278 -2.57 6.33 12.60
CA HIS A 278 -3.81 5.59 12.52
C HIS A 278 -3.53 4.09 12.65
N ILE A 279 -4.45 3.36 13.28
CA ILE A 279 -4.18 1.97 13.63
C ILE A 279 -4.83 1.05 12.61
N MET A 280 -3.99 0.28 11.93
CA MET A 280 -4.39 -0.79 11.03
C MET A 280 -3.64 -2.06 11.39
N ILE A 281 -4.31 -3.20 11.26
CA ILE A 281 -3.78 -4.52 11.64
C ILE A 281 -4.08 -5.50 10.51
N SER A 282 -3.05 -6.21 10.06
CA SER A 282 -3.20 -7.30 9.08
C SER A 282 -2.41 -8.53 9.49
N GLN A 283 -2.83 -9.69 9.02
CA GLN A 283 -2.08 -10.96 9.19
C GLN A 283 -1.64 -11.46 7.82
N ASN A 284 -0.34 -11.69 7.65
CA ASN A 284 0.23 -12.21 6.42
C ASN A 284 0.21 -13.76 6.34
N GLY A 285 0.65 -14.32 5.21
CA GLY A 285 0.70 -15.76 4.97
C GLY A 285 1.62 -16.55 5.89
N LEU A 286 2.56 -15.88 6.57
CA LEU A 286 3.43 -16.49 7.58
C LEU A 286 2.82 -16.46 8.99
N GLY A 287 1.61 -15.91 9.14
CA GLY A 287 0.96 -15.76 10.43
C GLY A 287 1.50 -14.61 11.28
N GLU A 288 2.37 -13.74 10.72
CA GLU A 288 2.84 -12.53 11.39
C GLU A 288 1.75 -11.46 11.37
N ILE A 289 1.60 -10.71 12.46
CA ILE A 289 0.72 -9.54 12.50
C ILE A 289 1.55 -8.29 12.19
N ILE A 290 1.06 -7.50 11.25
CA ILE A 290 1.59 -6.17 10.94
C ILE A 290 0.63 -5.15 11.52
N LEU A 291 1.14 -4.20 12.30
CA LEU A 291 0.33 -3.18 12.95
C LEU A 291 1.02 -1.81 12.90
N GLY A 292 0.25 -0.78 12.95
CA GLY A 292 0.70 0.62 12.89
C GLY A 292 -0.33 1.43 12.13
N ASP A 293 0.06 2.57 11.63
CA ASP A 293 1.37 3.18 11.53
C ASP A 293 1.37 4.66 11.95
N SER A 294 2.55 5.28 11.91
CA SER A 294 2.71 6.72 11.98
C SER A 294 3.17 7.30 10.63
N HIS A 295 3.01 8.61 10.44
CA HIS A 295 3.42 9.31 9.23
C HIS A 295 4.22 10.56 9.58
N GLU A 296 5.52 10.54 9.30
CA GLU A 296 6.39 11.70 9.33
C GLU A 296 6.69 12.15 7.89
N TYR A 297 6.46 13.41 7.56
CA TYR A 297 6.66 13.93 6.20
C TYR A 297 7.88 14.83 6.14
N GLY A 298 8.75 14.61 5.14
CA GLY A 298 9.97 15.37 4.92
C GLY A 298 10.80 14.83 3.76
N LEU A 299 11.95 15.44 3.52
CA LEU A 299 12.93 14.93 2.55
C LEU A 299 14.04 14.14 3.25
N THR A 300 14.31 14.48 4.51
CA THR A 300 15.31 13.83 5.36
C THR A 300 14.69 13.55 6.71
N PHE A 301 14.95 12.38 7.27
CA PHE A 301 14.38 11.89 8.51
C PHE A 301 15.47 11.55 9.51
N ASP A 302 15.11 11.59 10.81
CA ASP A 302 15.89 10.94 11.84
C ASP A 302 15.99 9.44 11.54
N PRO A 303 17.19 8.83 11.56
CA PRO A 303 17.35 7.39 11.31
C PRO A 303 16.78 6.52 12.44
N PHE A 304 16.59 7.07 13.63
CA PHE A 304 16.01 6.36 14.76
C PHE A 304 14.48 6.41 14.76
N ASN A 305 13.88 5.38 15.33
CA ASN A 305 12.45 5.33 15.59
C ASN A 305 12.15 5.94 16.97
N ASN A 306 10.94 6.51 17.10
CA ASN A 306 10.45 6.98 18.39
C ASN A 306 9.68 5.86 19.10
N GLU A 307 10.18 5.43 20.27
CA GLU A 307 9.55 4.37 21.07
C GLU A 307 8.19 4.78 21.67
N GLU A 308 7.93 6.08 21.87
CA GLU A 308 6.61 6.54 22.30
C GLU A 308 5.53 6.26 21.25
N ILE A 309 5.88 6.35 19.94
CA ILE A 309 5.00 5.97 18.84
C ILE A 309 4.71 4.47 18.89
N ASN A 310 5.73 3.63 19.06
CA ASN A 310 5.56 2.18 19.20
C ASN A 310 4.64 1.84 20.37
N LYS A 311 4.89 2.45 21.53
CA LYS A 311 4.09 2.27 22.73
C LYS A 311 2.64 2.69 22.49
N PHE A 312 2.42 3.88 21.91
CA PHE A 312 1.07 4.36 21.61
C PHE A 312 0.33 3.38 20.71
N ILE A 313 0.97 2.89 19.61
CA ILE A 313 0.36 1.92 18.69
C ILE A 313 -0.03 0.64 19.43
N VAL A 314 0.86 0.10 20.28
CA VAL A 314 0.59 -1.14 21.03
C VAL A 314 -0.52 -0.94 22.06
N ASP A 315 -0.58 0.20 22.72
CA ASP A 315 -1.61 0.50 23.73
C ASP A 315 -3.02 0.65 23.12
N GLN A 316 -3.14 0.80 21.78
CA GLN A 316 -4.41 0.87 21.07
C GLN A 316 -4.90 -0.50 20.52
N VAL A 317 -4.13 -1.56 20.68
CA VAL A 317 -4.40 -2.91 20.17
C VAL A 317 -4.63 -3.89 21.30
#